data_00ee97dd3f8bda112e10e1d4870748fd
#
_entry.id   00ee97dd3f8bda112e10e1d4870748fd
#
_cell.length_a   1.000
_cell.length_b   1.000
_cell.length_c   1.000
_cell.angle_alpha   90.00
_cell.angle_beta   90.00
_cell.angle_gamma   90.00
#
_symmetry.space_group_name_H-M   'P 1'
#
loop_
_entity.id
_entity.type
_entity.pdbx_description
1 polymer ?
#
loop_
_entity_poly.entity_id
_entity_poly.type
_entity_poly.pdbx_seq_one_letter_code
_entity_poly.pdbx_strand_id
1 'polypeptide(L)'
;MKNKILIIATLAGSLVLSSCEDFLTHDNTTSANQETFFDTDEALEAATAPLYNYVWNSFNDKAYYSMGDGRANNITARWSDYIYPYTNFTETALSPGLEDAWGSFYSVVAQSNYAINNIKDYSGPQVSEKAKVQAYAEARFMRGLAYWYIGSLWNKGIIYENTAEQVNNSVVPANRGVDVIEFAIRDLEYAAVNLSKTASDVGRVTCYSAYAILSRMYLSMAGLTTEGEYNGSNIATDFNRGSRNTYYLDMARKAATKVIEEGPYSLLD
;
A
#
# COMPACT_ATOMS: atom_id res chain seq x y z
N MET A 1 54.32 -51.83 5.52
CA MET A 1 53.13 -51.67 6.38
C MET A 1 52.71 -50.21 6.55
N LYS A 2 53.58 -49.24 6.75
CA LYS A 2 53.26 -47.81 6.96
C LYS A 2 52.46 -47.19 5.81
N ASN A 3 52.78 -47.49 4.55
CA ASN A 3 52.06 -46.91 3.39
C ASN A 3 50.64 -47.46 3.18
N LYS A 4 50.31 -48.68 3.65
CA LYS A 4 48.97 -49.23 3.58
C LYS A 4 48.03 -48.59 4.63
N ILE A 5 48.59 -48.24 5.79
CA ILE A 5 47.81 -47.57 6.85
C ILE A 5 47.52 -46.11 6.44
N LEU A 6 48.43 -45.43 5.74
CA LEU A 6 48.20 -44.07 5.25
C LEU A 6 47.09 -44.02 4.18
N ILE A 7 47.03 -44.97 3.27
CA ILE A 7 46.02 -45.08 2.23
C ILE A 7 44.62 -45.36 2.83
N ILE A 8 44.54 -46.19 3.84
CA ILE A 8 43.28 -46.51 4.54
C ILE A 8 42.79 -45.31 5.34
N ALA A 9 43.67 -44.56 5.96
CA ALA A 9 43.33 -43.32 6.68
C ALA A 9 42.84 -42.19 5.75
N THR A 10 43.40 -42.06 4.55
CA THR A 10 42.98 -41.09 3.53
C THR A 10 41.62 -41.48 2.93
N LEU A 11 41.37 -42.77 2.69
CA LEU A 11 40.07 -43.26 2.18
C LEU A 11 38.94 -43.13 3.24
N ALA A 12 39.23 -43.32 4.51
CA ALA A 12 38.26 -43.14 5.60
C ALA A 12 37.95 -41.67 5.84
N GLY A 13 38.87 -40.75 5.63
CA GLY A 13 38.69 -39.30 5.73
C GLY A 13 37.83 -38.73 4.61
N SER A 14 37.84 -39.29 3.42
CA SER A 14 37.02 -38.81 2.28
C SER A 14 35.54 -39.28 2.35
N LEU A 15 35.25 -40.33 3.11
CA LEU A 15 33.86 -40.80 3.30
C LEU A 15 33.07 -40.00 4.35
N VAL A 16 33.74 -39.18 5.17
CA VAL A 16 33.10 -38.36 6.19
C VAL A 16 32.65 -36.98 5.63
N LEU A 17 33.15 -36.57 4.47
CA LEU A 17 32.85 -35.30 3.85
C LEU A 17 31.58 -35.29 2.97
N SER A 18 31.03 -36.47 2.66
CA SER A 18 29.81 -36.59 1.83
C SER A 18 28.50 -36.68 2.63
N SER A 19 28.57 -36.62 3.97
CA SER A 19 27.40 -36.83 4.84
C SER A 19 26.63 -35.58 5.25
N CYS A 20 26.95 -34.41 4.69
CA CYS A 20 26.35 -33.14 5.14
C CYS A 20 25.35 -32.53 4.17
N GLU A 21 25.12 -33.10 2.99
CA GLU A 21 24.11 -32.49 2.08
C GLU A 21 22.68 -32.72 2.58
N ASP A 22 22.34 -33.90 3.07
CA ASP A 22 21.01 -34.21 3.61
C ASP A 22 20.69 -33.47 4.94
N PHE A 23 21.71 -33.07 5.68
CA PHE A 23 21.50 -32.28 6.91
C PHE A 23 21.21 -30.78 6.64
N LEU A 24 21.64 -30.26 5.51
CA LEU A 24 21.41 -28.89 5.09
C LEU A 24 20.16 -28.72 4.23
N THR A 25 19.66 -29.80 3.65
CA THR A 25 18.39 -29.86 2.90
C THR A 25 17.25 -30.33 3.81
N HIS A 26 17.07 -29.65 4.95
CA HIS A 26 15.83 -29.82 5.71
C HIS A 26 14.76 -29.02 4.98
N ASP A 27 13.85 -29.73 4.33
CA ASP A 27 12.57 -29.13 3.93
C ASP A 27 11.95 -28.52 5.18
N ASN A 28 11.77 -27.22 5.15
CA ASN A 28 11.24 -26.46 6.28
C ASN A 28 9.74 -26.78 6.42
N THR A 29 9.43 -27.96 6.97
CA THR A 29 8.06 -28.48 7.14
C THR A 29 7.29 -27.81 8.27
N THR A 30 7.96 -26.94 9.04
CA THR A 30 7.37 -26.30 10.24
C THR A 30 7.09 -24.80 10.07
N SER A 31 7.59 -24.14 9.01
CA SER A 31 7.22 -22.76 8.67
C SER A 31 6.82 -22.70 7.21
N ALA A 32 5.67 -22.10 6.94
CA ALA A 32 5.26 -21.80 5.59
C ALA A 32 6.32 -20.91 4.92
N ASN A 33 6.91 -21.38 3.83
CA ASN A 33 7.75 -20.57 2.96
C ASN A 33 6.86 -19.80 1.96
N GLN A 34 7.43 -18.89 1.19
CA GLN A 34 6.71 -18.12 0.19
C GLN A 34 5.96 -18.99 -0.83
N GLU A 35 6.53 -20.14 -1.20
CA GLU A 35 5.97 -21.05 -2.20
C GLU A 35 4.80 -21.88 -1.67
N THR A 36 4.72 -22.12 -0.36
CA THR A 36 3.67 -22.94 0.27
C THR A 36 2.63 -22.13 1.02
N PHE A 37 2.87 -20.87 1.30
CA PHE A 37 1.94 -20.02 2.05
C PHE A 37 0.72 -19.64 1.22
N PHE A 38 0.89 -19.35 -0.08
CA PHE A 38 -0.17 -18.85 -0.96
C PHE A 38 -0.98 -19.96 -1.66
N ASP A 39 -1.24 -21.07 -0.97
CA ASP A 39 -1.84 -22.26 -1.55
C ASP A 39 -3.35 -22.40 -1.30
N THR A 40 -3.95 -21.61 -0.44
CA THR A 40 -5.39 -21.65 -0.13
C THR A 40 -6.04 -20.27 -0.18
N ASP A 41 -7.36 -20.23 -0.32
CA ASP A 41 -8.13 -19.00 -0.31
C ASP A 41 -7.98 -18.25 1.03
N GLU A 42 -7.97 -18.99 2.15
CA GLU A 42 -7.78 -18.45 3.49
C GLU A 42 -6.39 -17.84 3.68
N ALA A 43 -5.37 -18.44 3.06
CA ALA A 43 -4.02 -17.91 3.11
C ALA A 43 -3.91 -16.55 2.37
N LEU A 44 -4.60 -16.39 1.25
CA LEU A 44 -4.66 -15.11 0.55
C LEU A 44 -5.38 -14.04 1.37
N GLU A 45 -6.46 -14.41 2.05
CA GLU A 45 -7.16 -13.53 2.97
C GLU A 45 -6.28 -13.13 4.15
N ALA A 46 -5.52 -14.08 4.71
CA ALA A 46 -4.55 -13.83 5.78
C ALA A 46 -3.40 -12.91 5.32
N ALA A 47 -2.94 -13.03 4.07
CA ALA A 47 -1.88 -12.20 3.50
C ALA A 47 -2.24 -10.71 3.43
N THR A 48 -3.52 -10.37 3.29
CA THR A 48 -4.01 -9.00 3.24
C THR A 48 -4.40 -8.44 4.62
N ALA A 49 -4.61 -9.29 5.62
CA ALA A 49 -5.03 -8.86 6.96
C ALA A 49 -4.09 -7.81 7.63
N PRO A 50 -2.75 -7.91 7.54
CA PRO A 50 -1.84 -6.91 8.11
C PRO A 50 -2.03 -5.50 7.54
N LEU A 51 -2.57 -5.37 6.31
CA LEU A 51 -2.81 -4.10 5.64
C LEU A 51 -3.89 -3.24 6.31
N TYR A 52 -4.70 -3.82 7.20
CA TYR A 52 -5.80 -3.12 7.88
C TYR A 52 -5.43 -2.52 9.24
N ASN A 53 -4.28 -2.85 9.79
CA ASN A 53 -3.95 -2.42 11.16
C ASN A 53 -2.49 -1.97 11.30
N TYR A 54 -1.57 -2.92 11.43
CA TYR A 54 -0.21 -2.70 11.91
C TYR A 54 0.54 -1.60 11.14
N VAL A 55 0.47 -1.62 9.83
CA VAL A 55 1.21 -0.69 8.95
C VAL A 55 0.74 0.76 9.05
N TRP A 56 -0.47 1.00 9.55
CA TRP A 56 -1.05 2.32 9.75
C TRP A 56 -0.82 2.91 11.14
N ASN A 57 -0.28 2.12 12.07
CA ASN A 57 -0.29 2.48 13.48
C ASN A 57 0.39 3.82 13.78
N SER A 58 1.59 4.05 13.25
CA SER A 58 2.32 5.28 13.52
C SER A 58 1.62 6.53 12.98
N PHE A 59 0.92 6.41 11.85
CA PHE A 59 0.08 7.49 11.34
C PHE A 59 -1.18 7.70 12.19
N ASN A 60 -1.88 6.62 12.52
CA ASN A 60 -3.15 6.70 13.25
C ASN A 60 -3.01 7.12 14.71
N ASP A 61 -1.85 6.92 15.33
CA ASP A 61 -1.64 7.30 16.74
C ASP A 61 -1.74 8.81 16.94
N LYS A 62 -0.89 9.59 16.26
CA LYS A 62 -0.81 11.05 16.47
C LYS A 62 -0.71 11.86 15.20
N ALA A 63 -0.02 11.36 14.18
CA ALA A 63 0.22 12.09 12.95
C ALA A 63 -1.08 12.48 12.21
N TYR A 64 -2.09 11.64 12.31
CA TYR A 64 -3.44 11.90 11.80
C TYR A 64 -4.02 13.23 12.31
N TYR A 65 -3.94 13.49 13.61
CA TYR A 65 -4.44 14.74 14.20
C TYR A 65 -3.63 15.96 13.73
N SER A 66 -2.32 15.81 13.62
CA SER A 66 -1.42 16.87 13.18
C SER A 66 -1.73 17.34 11.77
N MET A 67 -1.69 16.40 10.84
CA MET A 67 -1.77 16.66 9.40
C MET A 67 -3.19 16.87 8.90
N GLY A 68 -4.19 16.36 9.62
CA GLY A 68 -5.60 16.54 9.34
C GLY A 68 -6.19 17.73 10.10
N ASP A 69 -6.76 17.48 11.26
CA ASP A 69 -7.53 18.44 12.01
C ASP A 69 -6.71 19.61 12.56
N GLY A 70 -5.46 19.38 12.98
CA GLY A 70 -4.55 20.43 13.40
C GLY A 70 -4.25 21.40 12.26
N ARG A 71 -3.88 20.86 11.09
CA ARG A 71 -3.59 21.67 9.89
C ARG A 71 -4.82 22.41 9.36
N ALA A 72 -6.00 21.80 9.46
CA ALA A 72 -7.28 22.40 9.09
C ALA A 72 -7.81 23.40 10.14
N ASN A 73 -7.11 23.58 11.26
CA ASN A 73 -7.49 24.41 12.39
C ASN A 73 -8.84 24.02 13.04
N ASN A 74 -9.21 22.74 12.92
CA ASN A 74 -10.40 22.19 13.58
C ASN A 74 -10.14 21.89 15.07
N ILE A 75 -8.89 21.64 15.42
CA ILE A 75 -8.41 21.45 16.79
C ILE A 75 -7.18 22.29 17.06
N THR A 76 -6.96 22.63 18.32
CA THR A 76 -5.74 23.30 18.78
C THR A 76 -5.30 22.71 20.12
N ALA A 77 -3.99 22.67 20.34
CA ALA A 77 -3.42 22.27 21.60
C ALA A 77 -2.14 23.06 21.87
N ARG A 78 -2.21 23.94 22.87
CA ARG A 78 -1.13 24.90 23.21
C ARG A 78 0.21 24.26 23.54
N TRP A 79 0.21 23.01 24.01
CA TRP A 79 1.38 22.37 24.62
C TRP A 79 1.75 21.05 23.92
N SER A 80 1.12 20.75 22.80
CA SER A 80 1.42 19.52 22.06
C SER A 80 2.33 19.82 20.89
N ASP A 81 3.53 19.27 20.91
CA ASP A 81 4.50 19.34 19.82
C ASP A 81 3.95 18.66 18.52
N TYR A 82 2.97 17.79 18.66
CA TYR A 82 2.28 17.16 17.54
C TYR A 82 1.21 18.06 16.90
N ILE A 83 0.60 18.97 17.61
CA ILE A 83 -0.55 19.77 17.12
C ILE A 83 -0.18 21.22 16.89
N TYR A 84 0.48 21.84 17.88
CA TYR A 84 0.76 23.27 17.88
C TYR A 84 1.51 23.78 16.64
N PRO A 85 2.59 23.14 16.15
CA PRO A 85 3.29 23.62 14.94
C PRO A 85 2.39 23.60 13.70
N TYR A 86 1.54 22.60 13.56
CA TYR A 86 0.64 22.48 12.39
C TYR A 86 -0.48 23.51 12.42
N THR A 87 -1.05 23.77 13.59
CA THR A 87 -2.09 24.81 13.75
C THR A 87 -1.55 26.21 13.46
N ASN A 88 -0.29 26.47 13.81
CA ASN A 88 0.33 27.77 13.62
C ASN A 88 1.15 27.89 12.33
N PHE A 89 1.19 26.84 11.50
CA PHE A 89 1.98 26.79 10.26
C PHE A 89 3.48 27.06 10.50
N THR A 90 4.01 26.54 11.60
CA THR A 90 5.42 26.66 12.00
C THR A 90 6.14 25.31 11.98
N GLU A 91 5.50 24.29 11.40
CA GLU A 91 6.13 22.99 11.25
C GLU A 91 7.37 23.04 10.38
N THR A 92 8.32 22.18 10.72
CA THR A 92 9.59 22.00 9.99
C THR A 92 9.72 20.52 9.60
N ALA A 93 10.73 20.19 8.82
CA ALA A 93 11.03 18.79 8.48
C ALA A 93 11.29 17.88 9.70
N LEU A 94 11.56 18.47 10.86
CA LEU A 94 11.79 17.76 12.13
C LEU A 94 10.56 17.74 13.03
N SER A 95 9.43 18.29 12.60
CA SER A 95 8.21 18.28 13.42
C SER A 95 7.69 16.86 13.61
N PRO A 96 7.29 16.50 14.84
CA PRO A 96 6.73 15.19 15.14
C PRO A 96 5.53 14.87 14.24
N GLY A 97 5.38 13.60 13.89
CA GLY A 97 4.30 13.12 13.05
C GLY A 97 4.62 13.06 11.55
N LEU A 98 5.53 13.88 11.02
CA LEU A 98 5.92 13.82 9.60
C LEU A 98 6.64 12.51 9.25
N GLU A 99 7.65 12.14 10.04
CA GLU A 99 8.39 10.89 9.87
C GLU A 99 7.50 9.68 10.13
N ASP A 100 6.68 9.73 11.19
CA ASP A 100 5.72 8.68 11.54
C ASP A 100 4.74 8.40 10.40
N ALA A 101 4.15 9.45 9.83
CA ALA A 101 3.23 9.32 8.70
C ALA A 101 3.92 8.80 7.44
N TRP A 102 5.08 9.36 7.10
CA TRP A 102 5.86 8.93 5.94
C TRP A 102 6.24 7.46 6.03
N GLY A 103 6.82 7.05 7.16
CA GLY A 103 7.20 5.67 7.42
C GLY A 103 6.01 4.71 7.39
N SER A 104 4.87 5.13 7.98
CA SER A 104 3.64 4.35 7.96
C SER A 104 3.13 4.12 6.55
N PHE A 105 3.01 5.16 5.73
CA PHE A 105 2.52 5.03 4.35
C PHE A 105 3.42 4.16 3.48
N TYR A 106 4.75 4.30 3.59
CA TYR A 106 5.67 3.45 2.85
C TYR A 106 5.70 2.01 3.39
N SER A 107 5.39 1.78 4.66
CA SER A 107 5.16 0.43 5.19
C SER A 107 3.91 -0.21 4.57
N VAL A 108 2.83 0.56 4.40
CA VAL A 108 1.64 0.10 3.66
C VAL A 108 1.99 -0.24 2.22
N VAL A 109 2.73 0.64 1.53
CA VAL A 109 3.17 0.40 0.14
C VAL A 109 4.00 -0.88 0.04
N ALA A 110 4.99 -1.05 0.91
CA ALA A 110 5.86 -2.22 0.91
C ALA A 110 5.08 -3.52 1.16
N GLN A 111 4.21 -3.53 2.17
CA GLN A 111 3.39 -4.69 2.49
C GLN A 111 2.35 -4.98 1.39
N SER A 112 1.78 -3.95 0.77
CA SER A 112 0.87 -4.13 -0.37
C SER A 112 1.59 -4.70 -1.58
N ASN A 113 2.79 -4.19 -1.91
CA ASN A 113 3.60 -4.72 -3.00
C ASN A 113 4.00 -6.19 -2.74
N TYR A 114 4.36 -6.51 -1.49
CA TYR A 114 4.62 -7.89 -1.09
C TYR A 114 3.40 -8.79 -1.38
N ALA A 115 2.21 -8.40 -0.94
CA ALA A 115 0.99 -9.16 -1.20
C ALA A 115 0.69 -9.25 -2.70
N ILE A 116 0.73 -8.15 -3.44
CA ILE A 116 0.45 -8.08 -4.88
C ILE A 116 1.37 -9.03 -5.67
N ASN A 117 2.68 -8.96 -5.42
CA ASN A 117 3.66 -9.75 -6.16
C ASN A 117 3.56 -11.24 -5.80
N ASN A 118 3.41 -11.56 -4.52
CA ASN A 118 3.31 -12.96 -4.10
C ASN A 118 1.99 -13.62 -4.51
N ILE A 119 0.85 -12.92 -4.45
CA ILE A 119 -0.42 -13.43 -4.98
C ILE A 119 -0.29 -13.76 -6.47
N LYS A 120 0.39 -12.92 -7.23
CA LYS A 120 0.61 -13.13 -8.66
C LYS A 120 1.54 -14.29 -8.96
N ASP A 121 2.66 -14.39 -8.22
CA ASP A 121 3.76 -15.28 -8.56
C ASP A 121 3.67 -16.66 -7.88
N TYR A 122 3.00 -16.75 -6.72
CA TYR A 122 3.00 -17.95 -5.88
C TYR A 122 1.61 -18.51 -5.57
N SER A 123 0.50 -17.94 -6.09
CA SER A 123 -0.82 -18.55 -5.86
C SER A 123 -0.89 -19.94 -6.48
N GLY A 124 -1.06 -20.95 -5.62
CA GLY A 124 -1.14 -22.34 -6.03
C GLY A 124 -2.41 -22.68 -6.84
N PRO A 125 -2.46 -23.87 -7.44
CA PRO A 125 -3.59 -24.30 -8.28
C PRO A 125 -4.88 -24.56 -7.48
N GLN A 126 -4.78 -24.67 -6.16
CA GLN A 126 -5.93 -24.86 -5.26
C GLN A 126 -6.66 -23.54 -4.95
N VAL A 127 -6.02 -22.41 -5.20
CA VAL A 127 -6.59 -21.09 -4.93
C VAL A 127 -7.60 -20.71 -6.00
N SER A 128 -8.80 -20.31 -5.57
CA SER A 128 -9.84 -19.86 -6.49
C SER A 128 -9.48 -18.51 -7.13
N GLU A 129 -9.87 -18.31 -8.40
CA GLU A 129 -9.70 -17.02 -9.08
C GLU A 129 -10.42 -15.88 -8.34
N LYS A 130 -11.54 -16.20 -7.67
CA LYS A 130 -12.27 -15.23 -6.86
C LYS A 130 -11.42 -14.73 -5.69
N ALA A 131 -10.76 -15.62 -4.96
CA ALA A 131 -9.89 -15.25 -3.84
C ALA A 131 -8.66 -14.47 -4.31
N LYS A 132 -8.05 -14.88 -5.43
CA LYS A 132 -6.92 -14.15 -6.05
C LYS A 132 -7.31 -12.71 -6.39
N VAL A 133 -8.40 -12.53 -7.11
CA VAL A 133 -8.89 -11.22 -7.53
C VAL A 133 -9.24 -10.35 -6.32
N GLN A 134 -9.91 -10.92 -5.31
CA GLN A 134 -10.29 -10.21 -4.09
C GLN A 134 -9.05 -9.73 -3.31
N ALA A 135 -8.11 -10.63 -3.01
CA ALA A 135 -6.91 -10.30 -2.24
C ALA A 135 -6.00 -9.31 -2.98
N TYR A 136 -5.84 -9.50 -4.29
CA TYR A 136 -5.09 -8.57 -5.14
C TYR A 136 -5.73 -7.18 -5.15
N ALA A 137 -7.07 -7.09 -5.23
CA ALA A 137 -7.80 -5.84 -5.21
C ALA A 137 -7.73 -5.14 -3.84
N GLU A 138 -7.76 -5.88 -2.73
CA GLU A 138 -7.55 -5.34 -1.38
C GLU A 138 -6.15 -4.74 -1.23
N ALA A 139 -5.13 -5.46 -1.67
CA ALA A 139 -3.75 -4.98 -1.61
C ALA A 139 -3.57 -3.71 -2.47
N ARG A 140 -4.16 -3.65 -3.66
CA ARG A 140 -4.16 -2.43 -4.49
C ARG A 140 -4.94 -1.28 -3.85
N PHE A 141 -6.08 -1.56 -3.23
CA PHE A 141 -6.82 -0.54 -2.48
C PHE A 141 -5.93 0.12 -1.41
N MET A 142 -5.26 -0.68 -0.58
CA MET A 142 -4.41 -0.16 0.49
C MET A 142 -3.20 0.61 -0.03
N ARG A 143 -2.56 0.11 -1.08
CA ARG A 143 -1.46 0.81 -1.75
C ARG A 143 -1.91 2.15 -2.33
N GLY A 144 -3.01 2.17 -3.02
CA GLY A 144 -3.59 3.39 -3.57
C GLY A 144 -3.97 4.40 -2.50
N LEU A 145 -4.56 3.95 -1.38
CA LEU A 145 -4.88 4.83 -0.26
C LEU A 145 -3.62 5.47 0.34
N ALA A 146 -2.55 4.69 0.53
CA ALA A 146 -1.27 5.20 1.03
C ALA A 146 -0.65 6.23 0.06
N TYR A 147 -0.63 5.93 -1.23
CA TYR A 147 -0.11 6.88 -2.23
C TYR A 147 -0.95 8.16 -2.36
N TRP A 148 -2.25 8.07 -2.16
CA TRP A 148 -3.07 9.28 -2.11
C TRP A 148 -2.67 10.21 -0.95
N TYR A 149 -2.43 9.66 0.23
CA TYR A 149 -1.89 10.44 1.35
C TYR A 149 -0.51 11.01 1.03
N ILE A 150 0.41 10.20 0.50
CA ILE A 150 1.76 10.65 0.12
C ILE A 150 1.68 11.82 -0.87
N GLY A 151 0.95 11.66 -1.97
CA GLY A 151 0.81 12.69 -2.99
C GLY A 151 0.14 13.97 -2.47
N SER A 152 -0.87 13.82 -1.59
CA SER A 152 -1.63 14.95 -1.05
C SER A 152 -0.86 15.74 0.01
N LEU A 153 -0.10 15.07 0.89
CA LEU A 153 0.56 15.70 2.02
C LEU A 153 1.92 16.31 1.66
N TRP A 154 2.70 15.64 0.80
CA TRP A 154 4.05 16.10 0.43
C TRP A 154 4.16 16.67 -0.98
N ASN A 155 3.12 16.54 -1.80
CA ASN A 155 3.14 16.92 -3.22
C ASN A 155 4.30 16.27 -4.00
N LYS A 156 4.87 15.21 -3.48
CA LYS A 156 5.93 14.38 -4.04
C LYS A 156 5.87 13.00 -3.42
N GLY A 157 6.31 11.98 -4.15
CA GLY A 157 6.44 10.62 -3.62
C GLY A 157 7.25 9.74 -4.56
N ILE A 158 7.77 8.64 -4.04
CA ILE A 158 8.49 7.65 -4.84
C ILE A 158 7.53 6.49 -5.09
N ILE A 159 7.23 6.23 -6.36
CA ILE A 159 6.37 5.12 -6.74
C ILE A 159 7.20 3.84 -6.82
N TYR A 160 6.86 2.85 -5.99
CA TYR A 160 7.42 1.50 -5.99
C TYR A 160 6.32 0.50 -6.34
N GLU A 161 6.57 -0.35 -7.33
CA GLU A 161 5.69 -1.48 -7.68
C GLU A 161 6.28 -2.81 -7.25
N ASN A 162 7.60 -2.92 -7.23
CA ASN A 162 8.32 -4.06 -6.71
C ASN A 162 9.44 -3.58 -5.80
N THR A 163 9.24 -3.71 -4.49
CA THR A 163 10.21 -3.24 -3.49
C THR A 163 11.51 -4.05 -3.53
N ALA A 164 11.46 -5.31 -3.94
CA ALA A 164 12.65 -6.17 -4.03
C ALA A 164 13.64 -5.70 -5.11
N GLU A 165 13.16 -5.11 -6.19
CA GLU A 165 14.02 -4.55 -7.25
C GLU A 165 14.81 -3.32 -6.78
N GLN A 166 14.36 -2.66 -5.73
CA GLN A 166 14.99 -1.45 -5.21
C GLN A 166 16.14 -1.71 -4.24
N VAL A 167 16.33 -2.95 -3.79
CA VAL A 167 17.39 -3.31 -2.83
C VAL A 167 18.78 -2.88 -3.33
N ASN A 168 19.01 -2.95 -4.63
CA ASN A 168 20.27 -2.58 -5.26
C ASN A 168 20.27 -1.16 -5.87
N ASN A 169 19.16 -0.43 -5.78
CA ASN A 169 19.00 0.91 -6.32
C ASN A 169 18.49 1.86 -5.23
N SER A 170 19.38 2.38 -4.43
CA SER A 170 19.06 3.25 -3.28
C SER A 170 18.65 4.68 -3.69
N VAL A 171 18.88 5.07 -4.94
CA VAL A 171 18.57 6.42 -5.42
C VAL A 171 17.46 6.35 -6.46
N VAL A 172 16.22 6.55 -6.03
CA VAL A 172 15.06 6.62 -6.91
C VAL A 172 14.51 8.04 -6.90
N PRO A 173 14.34 8.68 -8.06
CA PRO A 173 13.81 10.03 -8.13
C PRO A 173 12.34 10.08 -7.67
N ALA A 174 11.98 11.15 -6.96
CA ALA A 174 10.60 11.36 -6.55
C ALA A 174 9.74 11.80 -7.74
N ASN A 175 8.52 11.27 -7.80
CA ASN A 175 7.47 11.68 -8.71
C ASN A 175 6.74 12.92 -8.18
N ARG A 176 6.11 13.69 -9.06
CA ARG A 176 5.25 14.82 -8.67
C ARG A 176 3.99 14.30 -7.96
N GLY A 177 3.42 15.09 -7.06
CA GLY A 177 2.24 14.69 -6.31
C GLY A 177 1.06 14.25 -7.18
N VAL A 178 0.83 14.95 -8.30
CA VAL A 178 -0.22 14.57 -9.27
C VAL A 178 0.03 13.21 -9.92
N ASP A 179 1.28 12.86 -10.23
CA ASP A 179 1.63 11.53 -10.77
C ASP A 179 1.39 10.43 -9.73
N VAL A 180 1.71 10.73 -8.46
CA VAL A 180 1.47 9.81 -7.35
C VAL A 180 -0.02 9.60 -7.11
N ILE A 181 -0.82 10.67 -7.17
CA ILE A 181 -2.29 10.58 -7.03
C ILE A 181 -2.91 9.84 -8.21
N GLU A 182 -2.41 10.06 -9.44
CA GLU A 182 -2.88 9.32 -10.61
C GLU A 182 -2.58 7.82 -10.50
N PHE A 183 -1.40 7.45 -9.99
CA PHE A 183 -1.08 6.06 -9.69
C PHE A 183 -2.04 5.48 -8.65
N ALA A 184 -2.32 6.24 -7.60
CA ALA A 184 -3.29 5.88 -6.56
C ALA A 184 -4.70 5.66 -7.14
N ILE A 185 -5.16 6.53 -8.02
CA ILE A 185 -6.45 6.41 -8.71
C ILE A 185 -6.53 5.08 -9.46
N ARG A 186 -5.53 4.72 -10.25
CA ARG A 186 -5.49 3.44 -11.00
C ARG A 186 -5.58 2.22 -10.09
N ASP A 187 -4.97 2.28 -8.92
CA ASP A 187 -5.08 1.23 -7.91
C ASP A 187 -6.51 1.13 -7.37
N LEU A 188 -7.12 2.27 -7.06
CA LEU A 188 -8.49 2.31 -6.55
C LEU A 188 -9.55 1.99 -7.62
N GLU A 189 -9.34 2.35 -8.89
CA GLU A 189 -10.20 1.96 -10.01
C GLU A 189 -10.21 0.46 -10.20
N TYR A 190 -9.04 -0.18 -10.12
CA TYR A 190 -8.97 -1.65 -10.13
C TYR A 190 -9.74 -2.24 -8.95
N ALA A 191 -9.55 -1.70 -7.75
CA ALA A 191 -10.25 -2.16 -6.56
C ALA A 191 -11.77 -1.97 -6.67
N ALA A 192 -12.23 -0.85 -7.19
CA ALA A 192 -13.65 -0.56 -7.36
C ALA A 192 -14.38 -1.54 -8.29
N VAL A 193 -13.69 -2.08 -9.29
CA VAL A 193 -14.26 -3.04 -10.25
C VAL A 193 -14.17 -4.47 -9.74
N ASN A 194 -13.17 -4.82 -8.95
CA ASN A 194 -12.82 -6.20 -8.63
C ASN A 194 -13.15 -6.61 -7.19
N LEU A 195 -13.29 -5.67 -6.25
CA LEU A 195 -13.73 -5.99 -4.90
C LEU A 195 -15.19 -6.43 -4.86
N SER A 196 -15.50 -7.34 -3.96
CA SER A 196 -16.85 -7.77 -3.66
C SER A 196 -17.72 -6.61 -3.16
N LYS A 197 -19.03 -6.66 -3.45
CA LYS A 197 -20.02 -5.69 -2.93
C LYS A 197 -20.23 -5.81 -1.42
N THR A 198 -20.03 -7.00 -0.89
CA THR A 198 -20.12 -7.32 0.55
C THR A 198 -18.77 -7.75 1.07
N ALA A 199 -18.39 -7.27 2.23
CA ALA A 199 -17.17 -7.68 2.90
C ALA A 199 -17.26 -9.15 3.37
N SER A 200 -16.15 -9.89 3.33
CA SER A 200 -16.06 -11.23 3.92
C SER A 200 -16.15 -11.15 5.45
N ASP A 201 -15.51 -10.14 6.02
CA ASP A 201 -15.51 -9.86 7.45
C ASP A 201 -15.81 -8.38 7.74
N VAL A 202 -16.30 -8.11 8.94
CA VAL A 202 -16.53 -6.75 9.41
C VAL A 202 -15.22 -5.95 9.39
N GLY A 203 -15.25 -4.81 8.70
CA GLY A 203 -14.09 -3.92 8.58
C GLY A 203 -13.26 -4.11 7.31
N ARG A 204 -13.48 -5.17 6.52
CA ARG A 204 -12.82 -5.30 5.22
C ARG A 204 -13.45 -4.38 4.18
N VAL A 205 -12.61 -3.93 3.25
CA VAL A 205 -13.04 -3.02 2.18
C VAL A 205 -13.90 -3.72 1.13
N THR A 206 -14.80 -2.94 0.55
CA THR A 206 -15.69 -3.35 -0.54
C THR A 206 -15.46 -2.49 -1.76
N CYS A 207 -16.08 -2.81 -2.89
CA CYS A 207 -16.09 -1.95 -4.07
C CYS A 207 -16.62 -0.54 -3.74
N TYR A 208 -17.58 -0.44 -2.84
CA TYR A 208 -18.12 0.86 -2.41
C TYR A 208 -17.12 1.67 -1.58
N SER A 209 -16.28 1.01 -0.79
CA SER A 209 -15.15 1.67 -0.12
C SER A 209 -14.21 2.31 -1.14
N ALA A 210 -13.91 1.58 -2.23
CA ALA A 210 -13.07 2.10 -3.30
C ALA A 210 -13.73 3.27 -4.05
N TYR A 211 -15.00 3.18 -4.39
CA TYR A 211 -15.75 4.29 -5.01
C TYR A 211 -15.81 5.53 -4.11
N ALA A 212 -16.00 5.35 -2.80
CA ALA A 212 -16.03 6.47 -1.86
C ALA A 212 -14.68 7.21 -1.82
N ILE A 213 -13.57 6.49 -1.77
CA ILE A 213 -12.23 7.09 -1.81
C ILE A 213 -11.93 7.71 -3.18
N LEU A 214 -12.28 7.02 -4.29
CA LEU A 214 -12.14 7.56 -5.64
C LEU A 214 -12.86 8.90 -5.81
N SER A 215 -14.06 9.06 -5.26
CA SER A 215 -14.78 10.35 -5.35
C SER A 215 -13.96 11.49 -4.78
N ARG A 216 -13.24 11.28 -3.67
CA ARG A 216 -12.36 12.26 -3.05
C ARG A 216 -11.07 12.48 -3.84
N MET A 217 -10.49 11.40 -4.38
CA MET A 217 -9.27 11.52 -5.21
C MET A 217 -9.55 12.29 -6.49
N TYR A 218 -10.66 12.03 -7.16
CA TYR A 218 -11.07 12.78 -8.35
C TYR A 218 -11.35 14.26 -8.03
N LEU A 219 -11.94 14.57 -6.87
CA LEU A 219 -12.09 15.97 -6.43
C LEU A 219 -10.72 16.64 -6.24
N SER A 220 -9.74 15.93 -5.68
CA SER A 220 -8.36 16.43 -5.55
C SER A 220 -7.75 16.72 -6.93
N MET A 221 -7.87 15.77 -7.87
CA MET A 221 -7.37 15.93 -9.23
C MET A 221 -8.10 17.05 -9.99
N ALA A 222 -9.39 17.23 -9.77
CA ALA A 222 -10.13 18.37 -10.34
C ALA A 222 -9.61 19.73 -9.91
N GLY A 223 -9.01 19.81 -8.72
CA GLY A 223 -8.37 21.03 -8.21
C GLY A 223 -6.91 21.19 -8.67
N LEU A 224 -6.24 20.07 -8.98
CA LEU A 224 -4.81 20.06 -9.32
C LEU A 224 -4.56 20.09 -10.83
N THR A 225 -5.56 19.81 -11.66
CA THR A 225 -5.46 19.76 -13.12
C THR A 225 -6.38 20.79 -13.77
N THR A 226 -6.12 21.17 -15.02
CA THR A 226 -6.86 22.22 -15.72
C THR A 226 -8.04 21.70 -16.53
N GLU A 227 -7.82 20.73 -17.41
CA GLU A 227 -8.84 20.19 -18.32
C GLU A 227 -8.57 18.72 -18.63
N GLY A 228 -9.63 17.99 -18.92
CA GLY A 228 -9.59 16.62 -19.40
C GLY A 228 -8.96 15.63 -18.43
N GLU A 229 -8.68 14.47 -18.92
CA GLU A 229 -7.95 13.44 -18.21
C GLU A 229 -6.48 13.86 -18.01
N TYR A 230 -5.88 13.42 -16.91
CA TYR A 230 -4.47 13.70 -16.64
C TYR A 230 -3.56 13.12 -17.74
N ASN A 231 -2.75 13.98 -18.35
CA ASN A 231 -1.80 13.60 -19.40
C ASN A 231 -0.36 14.06 -19.11
N GLY A 232 -0.07 14.50 -17.91
CA GLY A 232 1.24 15.00 -17.50
C GLY A 232 1.49 16.47 -17.80
N SER A 233 0.64 17.12 -18.60
CA SER A 233 0.82 18.52 -19.04
C SER A 233 -0.25 19.46 -18.50
N ASN A 234 -1.43 18.94 -18.16
CA ASN A 234 -2.59 19.73 -17.71
C ASN A 234 -2.62 19.96 -16.19
N ILE A 235 -1.47 20.24 -15.62
CA ILE A 235 -1.33 20.49 -14.19
C ILE A 235 -1.54 21.99 -13.93
N ALA A 236 -2.34 22.33 -12.90
CA ALA A 236 -2.43 23.71 -12.43
C ALA A 236 -1.06 24.17 -11.89
N THR A 237 -0.50 25.21 -12.48
CA THR A 237 0.83 25.74 -12.13
C THR A 237 0.79 26.78 -11.04
N ASP A 238 -0.36 27.36 -10.80
CA ASP A 238 -0.68 28.29 -9.72
C ASP A 238 -1.93 27.77 -9.00
N PHE A 239 -2.17 28.20 -7.80
CA PHE A 239 -3.36 27.88 -7.04
C PHE A 239 -4.62 28.55 -7.61
N ASN A 240 -4.68 28.80 -8.91
CA ASN A 240 -5.85 29.35 -9.57
C ASN A 240 -7.02 28.36 -9.49
N ARG A 241 -7.86 28.58 -8.51
CA ARG A 241 -9.08 27.79 -8.26
C ARG A 241 -10.22 28.15 -9.20
N GLY A 242 -9.99 29.04 -10.19
CA GLY A 242 -11.01 29.53 -11.10
C GLY A 242 -11.49 28.50 -12.12
N SER A 243 -10.63 27.64 -12.60
CA SER A 243 -11.00 26.59 -13.57
C SER A 243 -10.67 25.21 -13.00
N ARG A 244 -11.69 24.56 -12.44
CA ARG A 244 -11.60 23.14 -12.04
C ARG A 244 -11.77 22.27 -13.26
N ASN A 245 -11.01 21.18 -13.30
CA ASN A 245 -11.15 20.17 -14.34
C ASN A 245 -12.52 19.47 -14.25
N THR A 246 -13.38 19.74 -15.23
CA THR A 246 -14.75 19.23 -15.27
C THR A 246 -14.82 17.71 -15.50
N TYR A 247 -13.82 17.13 -16.16
CA TYR A 247 -13.72 15.68 -16.32
C TYR A 247 -13.63 14.99 -14.96
N TYR A 248 -12.70 15.39 -14.11
CA TYR A 248 -12.55 14.80 -12.77
C TYR A 248 -13.72 15.14 -11.84
N LEU A 249 -14.38 16.28 -12.00
CA LEU A 249 -15.61 16.57 -11.28
C LEU A 249 -16.74 15.59 -11.64
N ASP A 250 -16.90 15.24 -12.93
CA ASP A 250 -17.88 14.25 -13.37
C ASP A 250 -17.54 12.84 -12.88
N MET A 251 -16.26 12.46 -12.91
CA MET A 251 -15.80 11.19 -12.35
C MET A 251 -16.03 11.10 -10.84
N ALA A 252 -15.78 12.18 -10.11
CA ALA A 252 -16.08 12.26 -8.68
C ALA A 252 -17.57 12.07 -8.39
N ARG A 253 -18.43 12.74 -9.15
CA ARG A 253 -19.89 12.60 -9.07
C ARG A 253 -20.31 11.15 -9.35
N LYS A 254 -19.82 10.54 -10.45
CA LYS A 254 -20.16 9.15 -10.81
C LYS A 254 -19.73 8.17 -9.72
N ALA A 255 -18.53 8.33 -9.16
CA ALA A 255 -18.06 7.48 -8.07
C ALA A 255 -18.91 7.63 -6.79
N ALA A 256 -19.26 8.86 -6.42
CA ALA A 256 -20.17 9.10 -5.30
C ALA A 256 -21.56 8.52 -5.52
N THR A 257 -22.12 8.67 -6.73
CA THR A 257 -23.42 8.08 -7.12
C THR A 257 -23.44 6.56 -6.94
N LYS A 258 -22.34 5.86 -7.29
CA LYS A 258 -22.23 4.41 -7.06
C LYS A 258 -22.41 4.02 -5.59
N VAL A 259 -21.88 4.81 -4.68
CA VAL A 259 -22.01 4.55 -3.23
C VAL A 259 -23.43 4.86 -2.75
N ILE A 260 -23.99 6.00 -3.18
CA ILE A 260 -25.27 6.53 -2.69
C ILE A 260 -26.45 5.70 -3.22
N GLU A 261 -26.44 5.34 -4.51
CA GLU A 261 -27.58 4.70 -5.16
C GLU A 261 -27.48 3.17 -5.18
N GLU A 262 -26.26 2.61 -5.21
CA GLU A 262 -26.05 1.15 -5.33
C GLU A 262 -25.48 0.53 -4.04
N GLY A 263 -24.94 1.34 -3.14
CA GLY A 263 -24.37 0.86 -1.86
C GLY A 263 -25.44 0.52 -0.83
N PRO A 264 -25.12 -0.36 0.13
CA PRO A 264 -26.05 -0.76 1.19
C PRO A 264 -26.06 0.22 2.38
N TYR A 265 -25.71 1.48 2.15
CA TYR A 265 -25.52 2.48 3.21
C TYR A 265 -26.68 3.48 3.24
N SER A 266 -27.04 3.91 4.43
CA SER A 266 -27.98 5.00 4.67
C SER A 266 -27.43 5.95 5.73
N LEU A 267 -27.84 7.20 5.68
CA LEU A 267 -27.58 8.12 6.79
C LEU A 267 -28.38 7.66 8.01
N LEU A 268 -27.78 7.79 9.18
CA LEU A 268 -28.49 7.58 10.44
C LEU A 268 -29.36 8.80 10.70
N ASP A 269 -30.61 8.54 11.14
CA ASP A 269 -31.57 9.58 11.56
C ASP A 269 -31.14 10.25 12.86
#